data_1decb2afb073c26ebacd9cc36e465cd7
#
_entry.id   1decb2afb073c26ebacd9cc36e465cd7
#
_cell.length_a   1.000
_cell.length_b   1.000
_cell.length_c   1.000
_cell.angle_alpha   90.00
_cell.angle_beta   90.00
_cell.angle_gamma   90.00
#
_symmetry.space_group_name_H-M   'P 1'
#
loop_
_entity.id
_entity.type
_entity.pdbx_description
1 polymer ?
#
loop_
_entity_poly.entity_id
_entity_poly.type
_entity_poly.pdbx_seq_one_letter_code
_entity_poly.pdbx_strand_id
1 'polypeptide(L)'
;MNKKEILEIRKQFKPDNSAIMRICGCYVDGDKDIKLTFKEAFGSLTEEEAFKYYEIFRKTLSGTLGKNLMNMEFPLEQEYEGGTQEFLLKLKNSRLEDEEILNAFYQRVIDHYIYGENYYIILIYGAYDIPGKATDGSEMFDASDNVYDFVLCSICPVNLSKAGLYYNVEKNSIEDRIRDWVVDLPSKGFLFPAFNDRNMDIHGVLYYSKNPEELQQDFVDQVLGCVVPLSATGQKETFQALLEENLGEECDYETVRSIHENLNEIIECNKENPDPVPLAKWDVRHILEESGVADEKIEEITRQYDEVVEQETPFLAANVADTRSFSIKTPDVVIKVNPERTDLIETRIIDGKQCLVIVVDDHIEVNGMNVRTIRREGEQLSDVEDRTEEESAEDVAVRDETEEDEILEMDLTKAESENLC
;
A
#
# COMPACT_ATOMS: atom_id res chain seq x y z
N MET A 1 2.93 -1.97 13.27
CA MET A 1 1.53 -1.45 13.35
C MET A 1 0.63 -2.26 12.45
N ASN A 2 -0.57 -2.59 12.91
CA ASN A 2 -1.62 -3.21 12.11
C ASN A 2 -2.60 -2.14 11.55
N LYS A 3 -3.49 -2.53 10.66
CA LYS A 3 -4.45 -1.60 10.02
C LYS A 3 -5.38 -0.89 11.02
N LYS A 4 -5.77 -1.57 12.12
CA LYS A 4 -6.65 -0.97 13.15
C LYS A 4 -5.92 0.12 13.94
N GLU A 5 -4.67 -0.11 14.28
CA GLU A 5 -3.81 0.84 14.99
C GLU A 5 -3.52 2.08 14.14
N ILE A 6 -3.23 1.88 12.84
CA ILE A 6 -3.04 3.00 11.90
C ILE A 6 -4.31 3.84 11.81
N LEU A 7 -5.48 3.21 11.70
CA LEU A 7 -6.76 3.91 11.66
C LEU A 7 -7.08 4.61 12.98
N GLU A 8 -6.69 4.06 14.13
CA GLU A 8 -6.87 4.68 15.45
C GLU A 8 -6.11 6.01 15.54
N ILE A 9 -4.84 6.03 15.11
CA ILE A 9 -4.04 7.28 15.08
C ILE A 9 -4.58 8.24 14.01
N ARG A 10 -4.90 7.76 12.80
CA ARG A 10 -5.47 8.59 11.72
C ARG A 10 -6.74 9.31 12.13
N LYS A 11 -7.60 8.69 12.96
CA LYS A 11 -8.83 9.30 13.48
C LYS A 11 -8.58 10.47 14.43
N GLN A 12 -7.36 10.61 14.97
CA GLN A 12 -7.00 11.74 15.83
C GLN A 12 -6.74 13.03 15.04
N PHE A 13 -6.63 12.97 13.72
CA PHE A 13 -6.42 14.14 12.86
C PHE A 13 -7.76 14.73 12.44
N LYS A 14 -8.44 15.39 13.37
CA LYS A 14 -9.75 16.01 13.17
C LYS A 14 -9.86 17.30 13.99
N PRO A 15 -10.76 18.23 13.63
CA PRO A 15 -10.91 19.50 14.35
C PRO A 15 -11.27 19.32 15.83
N ASP A 16 -12.20 18.40 16.08
CA ASP A 16 -12.67 18.15 17.44
C ASP A 16 -11.68 17.26 18.18
N ASN A 17 -11.01 17.82 19.17
CA ASN A 17 -10.06 17.11 20.05
C ASN A 17 -8.84 16.53 19.28
N SER A 18 -8.18 17.39 18.49
CA SER A 18 -6.96 16.99 17.76
C SER A 18 -5.84 16.62 18.71
N ALA A 19 -5.19 15.48 18.46
CA ALA A 19 -3.98 15.08 19.16
C ALA A 19 -2.73 15.91 18.75
N ILE A 20 -2.82 16.77 17.72
CA ILE A 20 -1.71 17.55 17.22
C ILE A 20 -1.49 18.79 18.09
N MET A 21 -0.31 18.91 18.66
CA MET A 21 0.06 20.05 19.52
C MET A 21 0.86 21.11 18.75
N ARG A 22 1.78 20.68 17.89
CA ARG A 22 2.69 21.57 17.17
C ARG A 22 2.88 21.16 15.73
N ILE A 23 3.07 22.15 14.87
CA ILE A 23 3.42 22.00 13.48
C ILE A 23 4.68 22.80 13.17
N CYS A 24 5.57 22.19 12.40
CA CYS A 24 6.76 22.83 11.84
C CYS A 24 6.84 22.54 10.36
N GLY A 25 7.30 23.50 9.59
CA GLY A 25 7.42 23.34 8.14
C GLY A 25 8.73 23.91 7.60
N CYS A 26 9.23 23.28 6.55
CA CYS A 26 10.40 23.70 5.78
C CYS A 26 10.11 23.59 4.29
N TYR A 27 10.07 24.71 3.60
CA TYR A 27 9.91 24.77 2.15
C TYR A 27 11.28 24.83 1.49
N VAL A 28 11.53 23.89 0.59
CA VAL A 28 12.79 23.69 -0.12
C VAL A 28 12.54 23.81 -1.62
N ASP A 29 13.39 24.54 -2.34
CA ASP A 29 13.29 24.65 -3.79
C ASP A 29 14.08 23.53 -4.52
N GLY A 30 13.99 23.53 -5.86
CA GLY A 30 14.68 22.55 -6.70
C GLY A 30 16.20 22.59 -6.64
N ASP A 31 16.79 23.70 -6.16
CA ASP A 31 18.23 23.85 -5.93
C ASP A 31 18.68 23.39 -4.54
N LYS A 32 17.75 22.80 -3.77
CA LYS A 32 17.92 22.35 -2.38
C LYS A 32 18.13 23.50 -1.37
N ASP A 33 17.74 24.73 -1.72
CA ASP A 33 17.78 25.87 -0.82
C ASP A 33 16.51 25.95 0.05
N ILE A 34 16.70 26.17 1.34
CA ILE A 34 15.58 26.45 2.26
C ILE A 34 15.10 27.89 2.01
N LYS A 35 13.84 28.03 1.59
CA LYS A 35 13.21 29.35 1.35
C LYS A 35 12.38 29.84 2.50
N LEU A 36 11.78 28.92 3.27
CA LEU A 36 10.92 29.24 4.40
C LEU A 36 10.99 28.14 5.45
N THR A 37 11.09 28.52 6.71
CA THR A 37 10.80 27.65 7.85
C THR A 37 9.79 28.33 8.76
N PHE A 38 8.92 27.55 9.38
CA PHE A 38 8.01 28.05 10.43
C PHE A 38 7.82 27.01 11.52
N LYS A 39 7.39 27.48 12.70
CA LYS A 39 7.11 26.66 13.87
C LYS A 39 5.99 27.31 14.67
N GLU A 40 4.86 26.63 14.80
CA GLU A 40 3.67 27.16 15.46
C GLU A 40 2.96 26.10 16.30
N ALA A 41 2.15 26.56 17.27
CA ALA A 41 1.18 25.69 17.92
C ALA A 41 0.08 25.34 16.91
N PHE A 42 -0.31 24.08 16.77
CA PHE A 42 -1.30 23.68 15.75
C PHE A 42 -2.66 24.38 15.95
N GLY A 43 -3.06 24.60 17.20
CA GLY A 43 -4.29 25.32 17.54
C GLY A 43 -4.28 26.83 17.23
N SER A 44 -3.15 27.41 16.76
CA SER A 44 -3.10 28.82 16.31
C SER A 44 -3.46 28.99 14.82
N LEU A 45 -3.52 27.88 14.07
CA LEU A 45 -3.92 27.89 12.67
C LEU A 45 -5.40 28.25 12.54
N THR A 46 -5.75 28.84 11.39
CA THR A 46 -7.17 29.01 11.04
C THR A 46 -7.81 27.64 10.80
N GLU A 47 -9.10 27.53 11.00
CA GLU A 47 -9.82 26.27 10.77
C GLU A 47 -9.63 25.76 9.33
N GLU A 48 -9.70 26.65 8.34
CA GLU A 48 -9.51 26.33 6.94
C GLU A 48 -8.10 25.78 6.62
N GLU A 49 -7.06 26.37 7.23
CA GLU A 49 -5.69 25.86 7.10
C GLU A 49 -5.52 24.52 7.79
N ALA A 50 -6.04 24.38 9.01
CA ALA A 50 -5.98 23.14 9.77
C ALA A 50 -6.61 21.98 8.99
N PHE A 51 -7.75 22.18 8.32
CA PHE A 51 -8.39 21.16 7.48
C PHE A 51 -7.47 20.65 6.37
N LYS A 52 -6.72 21.55 5.70
CA LYS A 52 -5.78 21.16 4.65
C LYS A 52 -4.62 20.34 5.19
N TYR A 53 -4.13 20.69 6.38
CA TYR A 53 -3.10 19.90 7.05
C TYR A 53 -3.62 18.54 7.51
N TYR A 54 -4.85 18.43 8.02
CA TYR A 54 -5.44 17.14 8.37
C TYR A 54 -5.54 16.20 7.15
N GLU A 55 -5.88 16.73 5.98
CA GLU A 55 -5.92 15.96 4.74
C GLU A 55 -4.54 15.37 4.42
N ILE A 56 -3.48 16.18 4.50
CA ILE A 56 -2.09 15.75 4.30
C ILE A 56 -1.70 14.64 5.29
N PHE A 57 -1.97 14.82 6.58
CA PHE A 57 -1.57 13.85 7.60
C PHE A 57 -2.37 12.55 7.49
N ARG A 58 -3.66 12.62 7.21
CA ARG A 58 -4.47 11.44 6.94
C ARG A 58 -3.98 10.69 5.70
N LYS A 59 -3.51 11.40 4.67
CA LYS A 59 -2.94 10.77 3.48
C LYS A 59 -1.63 10.07 3.79
N THR A 60 -0.76 10.64 4.61
CA THR A 60 0.49 9.99 5.06
C THR A 60 0.22 8.67 5.81
N LEU A 61 -0.93 8.52 6.48
CA LEU A 61 -1.36 7.29 7.13
C LEU A 61 -2.41 6.52 6.31
N SER A 62 -2.34 6.58 4.97
CA SER A 62 -3.28 5.89 4.09
C SER A 62 -2.57 5.01 3.06
N GLY A 63 -3.25 3.98 2.62
CA GLY A 63 -2.73 3.03 1.65
C GLY A 63 -2.74 1.60 2.15
N THR A 64 -2.18 0.71 1.36
CA THR A 64 -2.11 -0.72 1.68
C THR A 64 -0.86 -0.99 2.50
N LEU A 65 -1.04 -1.64 3.65
CA LEU A 65 0.07 -2.11 4.49
C LEU A 65 0.88 -3.18 3.72
N GLY A 66 2.21 -3.05 3.77
CA GLY A 66 3.12 -3.88 2.97
C GLY A 66 3.30 -3.40 1.53
N LYS A 67 2.64 -2.28 1.13
CA LYS A 67 2.84 -1.61 -0.18
C LYS A 67 3.16 -0.14 -0.01
N ASN A 68 2.14 0.67 0.30
CA ASN A 68 2.31 2.11 0.54
C ASN A 68 2.78 2.42 1.96
N LEU A 69 2.32 1.61 2.93
CA LEU A 69 2.68 1.70 4.33
C LEU A 69 3.55 0.51 4.71
N MET A 70 4.72 0.76 5.25
CA MET A 70 5.69 -0.27 5.61
C MET A 70 6.09 -0.11 7.07
N ASN A 71 5.93 -1.18 7.84
CA ASN A 71 6.54 -1.27 9.16
C ASN A 71 8.02 -1.55 8.97
N MET A 72 8.86 -0.72 9.55
CA MET A 72 10.31 -0.86 9.55
C MET A 72 10.81 -0.86 10.98
N GLU A 73 11.87 -1.61 11.22
CA GLU A 73 12.54 -1.70 12.51
C GLU A 73 13.96 -1.15 12.40
N PHE A 74 14.47 -0.62 13.49
CA PHE A 74 15.84 -0.17 13.55
C PHE A 74 16.76 -1.39 13.71
N PRO A 75 17.85 -1.50 12.92
CA PRO A 75 18.94 -2.41 13.26
C PRO A 75 19.54 -2.01 14.61
N LEU A 76 20.01 -3.00 15.37
CA LEU A 76 20.59 -2.78 16.70
C LEU A 76 21.67 -1.70 16.72
N GLU A 77 22.42 -1.57 15.64
CA GLU A 77 23.48 -0.56 15.50
C GLU A 77 22.94 0.87 15.52
N GLN A 78 21.70 1.08 15.06
CA GLN A 78 21.04 2.38 15.03
C GLN A 78 20.34 2.73 16.34
N GLU A 79 20.23 1.76 17.26
CA GLU A 79 19.65 1.94 18.59
C GLU A 79 20.68 2.36 19.66
N TYR A 80 21.98 2.33 19.32
CA TYR A 80 23.04 2.77 20.20
C TYR A 80 23.22 4.29 20.20
N GLU A 81 24.01 4.76 21.16
CA GLU A 81 24.35 6.19 21.31
C GLU A 81 24.99 6.74 20.00
N GLY A 82 24.39 7.81 19.48
CA GLY A 82 24.75 8.42 18.20
C GLY A 82 24.02 7.85 16.98
N GLY A 83 23.20 6.81 17.15
CA GLY A 83 22.39 6.22 16.08
C GLY A 83 21.19 7.09 15.68
N THR A 84 20.54 6.69 14.59
CA THR A 84 19.40 7.46 14.03
C THR A 84 18.18 7.39 14.92
N GLN A 85 17.92 6.26 15.60
CA GLN A 85 16.83 6.12 16.55
C GLN A 85 16.97 7.17 17.69
N GLU A 86 18.17 7.31 18.26
CA GLU A 86 18.42 8.32 19.31
C GLU A 86 18.15 9.73 18.80
N PHE A 87 18.54 10.04 17.56
CA PHE A 87 18.27 11.33 16.97
C PHE A 87 16.76 11.59 16.80
N LEU A 88 16.00 10.62 16.31
CA LEU A 88 14.55 10.71 16.17
C LEU A 88 13.85 10.81 17.54
N LEU A 89 14.37 10.11 18.57
CA LEU A 89 13.89 10.25 19.95
C LEU A 89 14.17 11.65 20.50
N LYS A 90 15.34 12.23 20.24
CA LYS A 90 15.65 13.62 20.62
C LYS A 90 14.70 14.60 19.92
N LEU A 91 14.44 14.41 18.63
CA LEU A 91 13.48 15.21 17.86
C LEU A 91 12.07 15.13 18.46
N LYS A 92 11.57 13.94 18.77
CA LYS A 92 10.26 13.72 19.40
C LYS A 92 10.22 14.33 20.81
N ASN A 93 11.24 14.05 21.63
CA ASN A 93 11.27 14.48 23.04
C ASN A 93 11.43 16.00 23.18
N SER A 94 12.06 16.66 22.19
CA SER A 94 12.08 18.14 22.13
C SER A 94 10.70 18.75 21.87
N ARG A 95 9.69 17.94 21.55
CA ARG A 95 8.35 18.37 21.13
C ARG A 95 8.39 19.37 19.97
N LEU A 96 9.40 19.24 19.08
CA LEU A 96 9.71 20.17 17.99
C LEU A 96 9.98 21.61 18.48
N GLU A 97 10.49 21.80 19.69
CA GLU A 97 10.85 23.12 20.24
C GLU A 97 12.28 23.53 19.95
N ASP A 98 13.18 22.55 19.85
CA ASP A 98 14.60 22.75 19.64
C ASP A 98 14.91 23.04 18.17
N GLU A 99 15.38 24.27 17.88
CA GLU A 99 15.67 24.72 16.50
C GLU A 99 16.92 24.05 15.93
N GLU A 100 17.89 23.70 16.77
CA GLU A 100 19.12 23.03 16.28
C GLU A 100 18.79 21.62 15.79
N ILE A 101 18.00 20.89 16.57
CA ILE A 101 17.55 19.53 16.20
C ILE A 101 16.64 19.58 14.96
N LEU A 102 15.73 20.55 14.86
CA LEU A 102 14.87 20.74 13.71
C LEU A 102 15.67 21.03 12.44
N ASN A 103 16.61 21.95 12.52
CA ASN A 103 17.46 22.31 11.38
C ASN A 103 18.34 21.13 10.95
N ALA A 104 18.89 20.39 11.92
CA ALA A 104 19.65 19.17 11.64
C ALA A 104 18.76 18.09 10.94
N PHE A 105 17.50 17.96 11.35
CA PHE A 105 16.55 17.08 10.68
C PHE A 105 16.25 17.53 9.26
N TYR A 106 15.94 18.80 9.04
CA TYR A 106 15.69 19.32 7.69
C TYR A 106 16.88 19.12 6.78
N GLN A 107 18.09 19.39 7.28
CA GLN A 107 19.30 19.18 6.48
C GLN A 107 19.49 17.71 6.10
N ARG A 108 19.26 16.75 7.03
CA ARG A 108 19.32 15.33 6.70
C ARG A 108 18.30 14.95 5.62
N VAL A 109 17.07 15.47 5.70
CA VAL A 109 16.07 15.22 4.65
C VAL A 109 16.52 15.81 3.30
N ILE A 110 17.02 17.05 3.28
CA ILE A 110 17.47 17.73 2.06
C ILE A 110 18.63 16.98 1.38
N ASP A 111 19.55 16.46 2.19
CA ASP A 111 20.73 15.77 1.68
C ASP A 111 20.37 14.42 1.05
N HIS A 112 19.41 13.69 1.62
CA HIS A 112 19.10 12.29 1.28
C HIS A 112 17.76 12.07 0.57
N TYR A 113 16.89 13.09 0.50
CA TYR A 113 15.68 13.01 -0.30
C TYR A 113 15.96 13.39 -1.75
N ILE A 114 15.78 12.41 -2.66
CA ILE A 114 16.04 12.62 -4.09
C ILE A 114 14.75 13.14 -4.74
N TYR A 115 14.71 14.45 -4.97
CA TYR A 115 13.62 15.10 -5.67
C TYR A 115 14.16 16.33 -6.42
N GLY A 116 13.82 16.48 -7.71
CA GLY A 116 14.38 17.50 -8.59
C GLY A 116 13.58 18.80 -8.67
N GLU A 117 12.48 18.92 -7.90
CA GLU A 117 11.61 20.08 -7.91
C GLU A 117 11.35 20.56 -6.47
N ASN A 118 10.52 21.58 -6.30
CA ASN A 118 10.21 22.14 -4.99
C ASN A 118 9.41 21.15 -4.14
N TYR A 119 9.67 21.14 -2.84
CA TYR A 119 8.92 20.32 -1.90
C TYR A 119 8.80 21.00 -0.53
N TYR A 120 7.85 20.51 0.24
CA TYR A 120 7.53 21.01 1.55
C TYR A 120 7.59 19.88 2.57
N ILE A 121 8.51 20.01 3.54
CA ILE A 121 8.67 19.08 4.66
C ILE A 121 7.79 19.59 5.79
N ILE A 122 6.84 18.79 6.23
CA ILE A 122 5.93 19.11 7.33
C ILE A 122 6.19 18.11 8.45
N LEU A 123 6.43 18.62 9.65
CA LEU A 123 6.54 17.85 10.89
C LEU A 123 5.43 18.24 11.82
N ILE A 124 4.78 17.27 12.44
CA ILE A 124 3.90 17.49 13.59
C ILE A 124 4.39 16.70 14.79
N TYR A 125 4.21 17.29 15.98
CA TYR A 125 4.25 16.60 17.24
C TYR A 125 2.83 16.45 17.76
N GLY A 126 2.48 15.23 18.13
CA GLY A 126 1.18 14.90 18.67
C GLY A 126 1.29 14.09 19.96
N ALA A 127 0.24 14.16 20.77
CA ALA A 127 0.07 13.38 21.98
C ALA A 127 -1.35 12.83 22.01
N TYR A 128 -1.47 11.52 22.04
CA TYR A 128 -2.75 10.80 22.05
C TYR A 128 -2.92 10.05 23.38
N ASP A 129 -3.94 10.44 24.12
CA ASP A 129 -4.34 9.73 25.34
C ASP A 129 -5.04 8.42 24.95
N ILE A 130 -4.38 7.30 25.20
CA ILE A 130 -4.90 5.98 24.82
C ILE A 130 -6.05 5.60 25.75
N PRO A 131 -7.28 5.43 25.25
CA PRO A 131 -8.41 5.05 26.11
C PRO A 131 -8.17 3.68 26.78
N GLY A 132 -8.36 3.61 28.09
CA GLY A 132 -8.36 2.36 28.81
C GLY A 132 -9.49 1.44 28.33
N LYS A 133 -9.33 0.12 28.42
CA LYS A 133 -10.38 -0.85 28.15
C LYS A 133 -10.97 -1.34 29.47
N ALA A 134 -12.31 -1.26 29.61
CA ALA A 134 -13.01 -1.90 30.70
C ALA A 134 -13.02 -3.43 30.54
N THR A 135 -13.36 -4.15 31.60
CA THR A 135 -13.41 -5.63 31.62
C THR A 135 -14.42 -6.22 30.63
N ASP A 136 -15.40 -5.42 30.21
CA ASP A 136 -16.41 -5.76 29.18
C ASP A 136 -16.01 -5.38 27.75
N GLY A 137 -14.77 -4.82 27.57
CA GLY A 137 -14.25 -4.39 26.29
C GLY A 137 -14.66 -2.99 25.85
N SER A 138 -15.46 -2.26 26.64
CA SER A 138 -15.81 -0.87 26.35
C SER A 138 -14.62 0.07 26.61
N GLU A 139 -14.50 1.14 25.81
CA GLU A 139 -13.46 2.15 25.98
C GLU A 139 -13.79 3.09 27.14
N MET A 140 -12.83 3.26 28.02
CA MET A 140 -12.93 4.16 29.19
C MET A 140 -12.03 5.39 28.95
N PHE A 141 -12.61 6.48 28.46
CA PHE A 141 -11.88 7.71 28.16
C PHE A 141 -11.32 8.43 29.40
N ASP A 142 -11.91 8.21 30.57
CA ASP A 142 -11.49 8.82 31.85
C ASP A 142 -10.39 8.03 32.60
N ALA A 143 -9.96 6.88 32.07
CA ALA A 143 -9.00 5.98 32.71
C ALA A 143 -7.77 5.72 31.81
N SER A 144 -7.30 6.73 31.09
CA SER A 144 -6.07 6.64 30.30
C SER A 144 -4.87 6.78 31.21
N ASP A 145 -4.09 5.70 31.38
CA ASP A 145 -2.80 5.73 32.10
C ASP A 145 -1.61 5.92 31.15
N ASN A 146 -1.81 5.81 29.82
CA ASN A 146 -0.76 5.85 28.82
C ASN A 146 -1.01 6.93 27.77
N VAL A 147 0.01 7.72 27.50
CA VAL A 147 0.01 8.72 26.43
C VAL A 147 0.96 8.25 25.32
N TYR A 148 0.47 8.23 24.10
CA TYR A 148 1.28 7.99 22.92
C TYR A 148 1.75 9.30 22.31
N ASP A 149 3.03 9.63 22.53
CA ASP A 149 3.70 10.80 21.95
C ASP A 149 4.38 10.42 20.64
N PHE A 150 4.12 11.18 19.58
CA PHE A 150 4.66 10.88 18.25
C PHE A 150 5.08 12.12 17.47
N VAL A 151 5.92 11.89 16.49
CA VAL A 151 6.16 12.80 15.37
C VAL A 151 5.68 12.15 14.07
N LEU A 152 5.00 12.94 13.24
CA LEU A 152 4.64 12.55 11.88
C LEU A 152 5.33 13.51 10.93
N CYS A 153 6.06 12.97 9.98
CA CYS A 153 6.65 13.71 8.87
C CYS A 153 5.86 13.45 7.59
N SER A 154 5.57 14.51 6.85
CA SER A 154 4.97 14.45 5.52
C SER A 154 5.81 15.28 4.56
N ILE A 155 6.25 14.69 3.45
CA ILE A 155 7.02 15.38 2.40
C ILE A 155 6.10 15.51 1.19
N CYS A 156 5.74 16.76 0.89
CA CYS A 156 4.76 17.12 -0.12
C CYS A 156 5.44 17.78 -1.31
N PRO A 157 5.26 17.30 -2.55
CA PRO A 157 5.66 18.01 -3.74
C PRO A 157 4.99 19.41 -3.79
N VAL A 158 5.69 20.39 -4.34
CA VAL A 158 5.12 21.73 -4.56
C VAL A 158 5.24 22.07 -6.03
N ASN A 159 4.10 22.14 -6.69
CA ASN A 159 4.02 22.30 -8.14
C ASN A 159 3.35 23.62 -8.52
N LEU A 160 3.75 24.19 -9.67
CA LEU A 160 3.04 25.31 -10.24
C LEU A 160 1.64 24.88 -10.70
N SER A 161 0.61 25.60 -10.27
CA SER A 161 -0.76 25.38 -10.74
C SER A 161 -0.84 25.45 -12.28
N LYS A 162 -1.82 24.74 -12.87
CA LYS A 162 -1.96 24.68 -14.33
C LYS A 162 -2.12 26.08 -14.92
N ALA A 163 -1.38 26.34 -16.00
CA ALA A 163 -1.57 27.54 -16.82
C ALA A 163 -2.96 27.51 -17.48
N GLY A 164 -3.51 28.65 -17.78
CA GLY A 164 -4.82 28.75 -18.46
C GLY A 164 -5.45 30.12 -18.33
N LEU A 165 -6.62 30.25 -18.90
CA LEU A 165 -7.46 31.44 -18.73
C LEU A 165 -8.42 31.23 -17.56
N TYR A 166 -8.73 32.32 -16.83
CA TYR A 166 -9.75 32.29 -15.79
C TYR A 166 -10.71 33.50 -15.95
N TYR A 167 -11.90 33.35 -15.44
CA TYR A 167 -12.86 34.43 -15.39
C TYR A 167 -12.65 35.28 -14.13
N ASN A 168 -12.26 36.53 -14.33
CA ASN A 168 -12.14 37.50 -13.26
C ASN A 168 -13.50 38.15 -13.01
N VAL A 169 -14.12 37.84 -11.88
CA VAL A 169 -15.44 38.30 -11.50
C VAL A 169 -15.48 39.85 -11.32
N GLU A 170 -14.44 40.42 -10.72
CA GLU A 170 -14.37 41.84 -10.43
C GLU A 170 -14.27 42.67 -11.70
N LYS A 171 -13.48 42.21 -12.67
CA LYS A 171 -13.27 42.92 -13.95
C LYS A 171 -14.23 42.48 -15.06
N ASN A 172 -15.02 41.44 -14.80
CA ASN A 172 -15.90 40.79 -15.79
C ASN A 172 -15.17 40.51 -17.11
N SER A 173 -13.98 39.88 -17.01
CA SER A 173 -13.08 39.62 -18.14
C SER A 173 -12.44 38.23 -18.03
N ILE A 174 -12.05 37.71 -19.19
CA ILE A 174 -11.19 36.51 -19.23
C ILE A 174 -9.74 36.97 -19.26
N GLU A 175 -8.96 36.54 -18.29
CA GLU A 175 -7.57 36.93 -18.10
C GLU A 175 -6.67 35.71 -18.01
N ASP A 176 -5.35 35.93 -18.18
CA ASP A 176 -4.34 34.90 -17.95
C ASP A 176 -4.24 34.57 -16.45
N ARG A 177 -4.28 33.27 -16.12
CA ARG A 177 -4.21 32.82 -14.73
C ARG A 177 -2.81 33.00 -14.17
N ILE A 178 -2.69 33.75 -13.09
CA ILE A 178 -1.47 33.78 -12.29
C ILE A 178 -1.28 32.41 -11.71
N ARG A 179 -0.11 31.81 -11.93
CA ARG A 179 0.22 30.48 -11.45
C ARG A 179 0.79 30.58 -10.04
N ASP A 180 0.14 29.90 -9.11
CA ASP A 180 0.59 29.79 -7.74
C ASP A 180 1.35 28.47 -7.56
N TRP A 181 2.28 28.46 -6.61
CA TRP A 181 2.90 27.23 -6.12
C TRP A 181 1.93 26.55 -5.16
N VAL A 182 1.50 25.35 -5.49
CA VAL A 182 0.50 24.58 -4.74
C VAL A 182 1.17 23.37 -4.12
N VAL A 183 0.92 23.16 -2.84
CA VAL A 183 1.36 21.99 -2.09
C VAL A 183 0.44 20.83 -2.44
N ASP A 184 1.01 19.78 -3.02
CA ASP A 184 0.31 18.53 -3.33
C ASP A 184 0.24 17.61 -2.10
N LEU A 185 -0.54 16.53 -2.21
CA LEU A 185 -0.60 15.49 -1.21
C LEU A 185 0.78 14.80 -1.06
N PRO A 186 1.10 14.27 0.11
CA PRO A 186 2.43 13.76 0.41
C PRO A 186 2.85 12.63 -0.53
N SER A 187 4.10 12.69 -0.97
CA SER A 187 4.76 11.63 -1.73
C SER A 187 5.46 10.63 -0.82
N LYS A 188 6.01 11.10 0.29
CA LYS A 188 6.72 10.33 1.32
C LYS A 188 6.33 10.85 2.70
N GLY A 189 6.58 10.02 3.71
CA GLY A 189 6.40 10.41 5.09
C GLY A 189 6.66 9.25 6.05
N PHE A 190 6.62 9.53 7.34
CA PHE A 190 6.76 8.50 8.36
C PHE A 190 6.11 8.92 9.68
N LEU A 191 5.73 7.93 10.47
CA LEU A 191 5.28 8.07 11.85
C LEU A 191 6.30 7.41 12.77
N PHE A 192 6.77 8.13 13.79
CA PHE A 192 7.71 7.64 14.79
C PHE A 192 7.37 8.17 16.20
N PRO A 193 7.45 7.34 17.23
CA PRO A 193 7.60 5.88 17.23
C PRO A 193 6.40 5.15 16.61
N ALA A 194 6.54 3.87 16.30
CA ALA A 194 5.40 3.07 15.88
C ALA A 194 4.38 2.90 17.02
N PHE A 195 3.13 2.61 16.68
CA PHE A 195 2.05 2.37 17.62
C PHE A 195 1.65 0.90 17.58
N ASN A 196 2.41 0.04 18.24
CA ASN A 196 2.22 -1.40 18.27
C ASN A 196 1.54 -1.85 19.56
N ASP A 197 0.57 -2.75 19.45
CA ASP A 197 -0.22 -3.27 20.59
C ASP A 197 -0.81 -2.13 21.46
N ARG A 198 -1.19 -1.03 20.81
CA ARG A 198 -1.67 0.20 21.46
C ARG A 198 -0.67 0.81 22.46
N ASN A 199 0.61 0.61 22.22
CA ASN A 199 1.70 1.20 23.00
C ASN A 199 2.69 1.89 22.07
N MET A 200 3.48 2.78 22.66
CA MET A 200 4.60 3.42 21.97
C MET A 200 5.74 2.41 21.78
N ASP A 201 6.05 2.10 20.54
CA ASP A 201 7.15 1.22 20.17
C ASP A 201 8.28 2.03 19.53
N ILE A 202 9.33 2.27 20.32
CA ILE A 202 10.50 3.06 19.90
C ILE A 202 11.42 2.31 18.93
N HIS A 203 11.25 1.00 18.78
CA HIS A 203 12.03 0.16 17.86
C HIS A 203 11.48 0.17 16.43
N GLY A 204 10.28 0.70 16.24
CA GLY A 204 9.58 0.70 14.97
C GLY A 204 9.27 2.09 14.41
N VAL A 205 9.22 2.16 13.09
CA VAL A 205 8.79 3.30 12.28
C VAL A 205 7.74 2.83 11.28
N LEU A 206 6.66 3.59 11.10
CA LEU A 206 5.76 3.38 9.98
C LEU A 206 6.14 4.34 8.86
N TYR A 207 6.61 3.81 7.73
CA TYR A 207 7.00 4.57 6.55
C TYR A 207 5.90 4.59 5.51
N TYR A 208 5.68 5.75 4.89
CA TYR A 208 4.72 5.95 3.82
C TYR A 208 5.42 6.32 2.51
N SER A 209 5.05 5.63 1.43
CA SER A 209 5.40 5.99 0.06
C SER A 209 4.15 5.99 -0.82
N LYS A 210 3.88 7.11 -1.51
CA LYS A 210 2.78 7.20 -2.49
C LYS A 210 2.98 6.20 -3.63
N ASN A 211 4.22 6.07 -4.11
CA ASN A 211 4.61 5.06 -5.09
C ASN A 211 5.35 3.91 -4.38
N PRO A 212 4.76 2.70 -4.30
CA PRO A 212 5.38 1.55 -3.62
C PRO A 212 6.72 1.11 -4.22
N GLU A 213 6.99 1.45 -5.48
CA GLU A 213 8.23 1.08 -6.17
C GLU A 213 9.37 2.09 -5.95
N GLU A 214 9.06 3.28 -5.43
CA GLU A 214 10.03 4.34 -5.18
C GLU A 214 10.21 4.54 -3.68
N LEU A 215 10.91 3.64 -3.01
CA LEU A 215 11.07 3.69 -1.56
C LEU A 215 12.10 4.72 -1.08
N GLN A 216 12.92 5.30 -1.98
CA GLN A 216 13.98 6.26 -1.61
C GLN A 216 14.97 5.65 -0.61
N GLN A 217 15.72 4.66 -1.05
CA GLN A 217 16.63 3.88 -0.18
C GLN A 217 17.55 4.76 0.67
N ASP A 218 18.17 5.78 0.06
CA ASP A 218 19.07 6.69 0.75
C ASP A 218 18.35 7.48 1.87
N PHE A 219 17.10 7.89 1.64
CA PHE A 219 16.28 8.52 2.66
C PHE A 219 15.97 7.57 3.83
N VAL A 220 15.57 6.33 3.53
CA VAL A 220 15.24 5.36 4.58
C VAL A 220 16.48 5.01 5.41
N ASP A 221 17.63 4.77 4.76
CA ASP A 221 18.87 4.43 5.43
C ASP A 221 19.43 5.61 6.25
N GLN A 222 19.55 6.79 5.66
CA GLN A 222 20.26 7.91 6.29
C GLN A 222 19.36 8.80 7.18
N VAL A 223 18.07 8.92 6.89
CA VAL A 223 17.14 9.73 7.70
C VAL A 223 16.43 8.90 8.75
N LEU A 224 15.99 7.69 8.41
CA LEU A 224 15.30 6.79 9.34
C LEU A 224 16.26 5.77 9.99
N GLY A 225 17.37 5.42 9.36
CA GLY A 225 18.30 4.41 9.86
C GLY A 225 17.75 2.99 9.82
N CYS A 226 16.75 2.75 8.98
CA CYS A 226 16.10 1.45 8.83
C CYS A 226 16.57 0.75 7.55
N VAL A 227 16.45 -0.58 7.52
CA VAL A 227 16.68 -1.35 6.30
C VAL A 227 15.46 -1.20 5.38
N VAL A 228 15.71 -0.90 4.11
CA VAL A 228 14.63 -0.80 3.11
C VAL A 228 14.13 -2.20 2.78
N PRO A 229 12.85 -2.52 3.03
CA PRO A 229 12.32 -3.81 2.63
C PRO A 229 12.16 -3.90 1.11
N LEU A 230 12.09 -5.11 0.57
CA LEU A 230 11.74 -5.30 -0.83
C LEU A 230 10.38 -4.68 -1.14
N SER A 231 10.31 -3.94 -2.25
CA SER A 231 9.03 -3.45 -2.77
C SER A 231 8.09 -4.61 -3.12
N ALA A 232 6.80 -4.34 -3.27
CA ALA A 232 5.83 -5.37 -3.67
C ALA A 232 6.24 -6.07 -4.97
N THR A 233 6.71 -5.31 -5.96
CA THR A 233 7.24 -5.86 -7.21
C THR A 233 8.53 -6.64 -6.98
N GLY A 234 9.45 -6.12 -6.15
CA GLY A 234 10.68 -6.81 -5.79
C GLY A 234 10.43 -8.16 -5.12
N GLN A 235 9.48 -8.24 -4.17
CA GLN A 235 9.07 -9.51 -3.55
C GLN A 235 8.55 -10.51 -4.60
N LYS A 236 7.71 -10.05 -5.53
CA LYS A 236 7.18 -10.88 -6.60
C LYS A 236 8.27 -11.40 -7.53
N GLU A 237 9.14 -10.51 -8.00
CA GLU A 237 10.25 -10.85 -8.91
C GLU A 237 11.23 -11.82 -8.25
N THR A 238 11.60 -11.58 -6.99
CA THR A 238 12.50 -12.47 -6.24
C THR A 238 11.87 -13.85 -6.04
N PHE A 239 10.59 -13.91 -5.68
CA PHE A 239 9.90 -15.19 -5.51
C PHE A 239 9.77 -15.94 -6.84
N GLN A 240 9.44 -15.25 -7.93
CA GLN A 240 9.39 -15.85 -9.27
C GLN A 240 10.76 -16.38 -9.70
N ALA A 241 11.82 -15.59 -9.54
CA ALA A 241 13.17 -16.04 -9.86
C ALA A 241 13.58 -17.26 -9.05
N LEU A 242 13.26 -17.30 -7.75
CA LEU A 242 13.52 -18.44 -6.88
C LEU A 242 12.83 -19.71 -7.39
N LEU A 243 11.59 -19.61 -7.86
CA LEU A 243 10.86 -20.74 -8.41
C LEU A 243 11.43 -21.15 -9.79
N GLU A 244 11.62 -20.21 -10.70
CA GLU A 244 12.11 -20.49 -12.07
C GLU A 244 13.49 -21.15 -12.07
N GLU A 245 14.43 -20.66 -11.24
CA GLU A 245 15.78 -21.21 -11.15
C GLU A 245 15.82 -22.63 -10.63
N ASN A 246 14.96 -22.98 -9.68
CA ASN A 246 15.00 -24.30 -9.03
C ASN A 246 14.06 -25.32 -9.68
N LEU A 247 12.90 -24.91 -10.20
CA LEU A 247 11.98 -25.82 -10.86
C LEU A 247 12.53 -26.33 -12.19
N GLY A 248 13.22 -25.49 -12.95
CA GLY A 248 13.80 -25.88 -14.23
C GLY A 248 12.76 -26.51 -15.20
N GLU A 249 12.93 -27.80 -15.55
CA GLU A 249 12.00 -28.49 -16.45
C GLU A 249 10.62 -28.79 -15.82
N GLU A 250 10.49 -28.76 -14.50
CA GLU A 250 9.20 -28.87 -13.79
C GLU A 250 8.45 -27.55 -13.69
N CYS A 251 9.01 -26.45 -14.19
CA CYS A 251 8.33 -25.17 -14.31
C CYS A 251 7.38 -25.18 -15.51
N ASP A 252 6.43 -26.08 -15.49
CA ASP A 252 5.40 -26.21 -16.53
C ASP A 252 4.13 -25.42 -16.15
N TYR A 253 3.18 -25.38 -17.09
CA TYR A 253 1.94 -24.63 -16.92
C TYR A 253 1.11 -25.12 -15.71
N GLU A 254 0.98 -26.43 -15.54
CA GLU A 254 0.15 -27.02 -14.50
C GLU A 254 0.74 -26.76 -13.10
N THR A 255 2.05 -26.90 -12.96
CA THR A 255 2.77 -26.59 -11.71
C THR A 255 2.64 -25.11 -11.35
N VAL A 256 2.88 -24.20 -12.29
CA VAL A 256 2.76 -22.74 -12.06
C VAL A 256 1.32 -22.36 -11.72
N ARG A 257 0.33 -22.95 -12.41
CA ARG A 257 -1.08 -22.74 -12.11
C ARG A 257 -1.43 -23.17 -10.70
N SER A 258 -1.04 -24.38 -10.31
CA SER A 258 -1.28 -24.92 -8.98
C SER A 258 -0.65 -24.06 -7.87
N ILE A 259 0.59 -23.59 -8.06
CA ILE A 259 1.23 -22.66 -7.13
C ILE A 259 0.41 -21.38 -6.95
N HIS A 260 -0.09 -20.81 -8.05
CA HIS A 260 -0.92 -19.60 -7.99
C HIS A 260 -2.29 -19.84 -7.34
N GLU A 261 -2.92 -20.98 -7.62
CA GLU A 261 -4.19 -21.38 -6.98
C GLU A 261 -4.02 -21.51 -5.45
N ASN A 262 -2.98 -22.19 -4.99
CA ASN A 262 -2.67 -22.36 -3.57
C ASN A 262 -2.32 -21.04 -2.88
N LEU A 263 -1.58 -20.15 -3.53
CA LEU A 263 -1.34 -18.79 -3.02
C LEU A 263 -2.62 -17.98 -2.87
N ASN A 264 -3.52 -18.06 -3.86
CA ASN A 264 -4.81 -17.38 -3.80
C ASN A 264 -5.71 -17.95 -2.70
N GLU A 265 -5.68 -19.27 -2.47
CA GLU A 265 -6.40 -19.91 -1.37
C GLU A 265 -5.94 -19.37 0.00
N ILE A 266 -4.63 -19.23 0.22
CA ILE A 266 -4.10 -18.61 1.44
C ILE A 266 -4.64 -17.19 1.62
N ILE A 267 -4.70 -16.40 0.57
CA ILE A 267 -5.20 -15.02 0.62
C ILE A 267 -6.70 -15.01 0.93
N GLU A 268 -7.51 -15.83 0.25
CA GLU A 268 -8.95 -15.91 0.46
C GLU A 268 -9.30 -16.43 1.88
N CYS A 269 -8.59 -17.43 2.40
CA CYS A 269 -8.76 -17.92 3.76
C CYS A 269 -8.49 -16.83 4.82
N ASN A 270 -7.65 -15.85 4.49
CA ASN A 270 -7.29 -14.75 5.38
C ASN A 270 -7.96 -13.42 5.01
N LYS A 271 -8.95 -13.41 4.13
CA LYS A 271 -9.62 -12.20 3.62
C LYS A 271 -10.25 -11.32 4.71
N GLU A 272 -10.71 -11.93 5.79
CA GLU A 272 -11.27 -11.21 6.95
C GLU A 272 -10.18 -10.57 7.83
N ASN A 273 -8.93 -11.00 7.68
CA ASN A 273 -7.82 -10.39 8.40
C ASN A 273 -7.43 -9.07 7.71
N PRO A 274 -7.53 -7.93 8.40
CA PRO A 274 -7.17 -6.64 7.82
C PRO A 274 -5.66 -6.48 7.56
N ASP A 275 -4.84 -7.35 8.15
CA ASP A 275 -3.40 -7.28 8.05
C ASP A 275 -2.87 -8.22 6.96
N PRO A 276 -1.81 -7.81 6.23
CA PRO A 276 -1.22 -8.65 5.20
C PRO A 276 -0.66 -9.95 5.78
N VAL A 277 -0.85 -11.04 5.06
CA VAL A 277 -0.43 -12.39 5.46
C VAL A 277 1.02 -12.61 5.04
N PRO A 278 1.96 -12.79 5.98
CA PRO A 278 3.32 -13.16 5.65
C PRO A 278 3.35 -14.63 5.20
N LEU A 279 4.14 -14.93 4.17
CA LEU A 279 4.43 -16.30 3.77
C LEU A 279 5.55 -16.85 4.66
N ALA A 280 5.24 -17.81 5.50
CA ALA A 280 6.26 -18.52 6.24
C ALA A 280 6.89 -19.64 5.38
N LYS A 281 8.06 -20.12 5.74
CA LYS A 281 8.74 -21.25 5.07
C LYS A 281 7.83 -22.46 4.89
N TRP A 282 7.04 -22.76 5.89
CA TRP A 282 6.14 -23.92 5.86
C TRP A 282 4.99 -23.72 4.86
N ASP A 283 4.52 -22.47 4.66
CA ASP A 283 3.52 -22.14 3.63
C ASP A 283 4.07 -22.39 2.24
N VAL A 284 5.30 -21.91 1.99
CA VAL A 284 6.00 -22.13 0.71
C VAL A 284 6.20 -23.62 0.45
N ARG A 285 6.63 -24.37 1.47
CA ARG A 285 6.78 -25.82 1.38
C ARG A 285 5.47 -26.50 1.02
N HIS A 286 4.39 -26.16 1.72
CA HIS A 286 3.07 -26.75 1.51
C HIS A 286 2.52 -26.47 0.11
N ILE A 287 2.65 -25.22 -0.37
CA ILE A 287 2.28 -24.84 -1.72
C ILE A 287 3.00 -25.70 -2.77
N LEU A 288 4.30 -25.94 -2.60
CA LEU A 288 5.10 -26.73 -3.53
C LEU A 288 4.75 -28.23 -3.46
N GLU A 289 4.52 -28.77 -2.26
CA GLU A 289 4.07 -30.17 -2.06
C GLU A 289 2.71 -30.40 -2.76
N GLU A 290 1.74 -29.53 -2.60
CA GLU A 290 0.43 -29.63 -3.25
C GLU A 290 0.49 -29.41 -4.76
N SER A 291 1.50 -28.66 -5.24
CA SER A 291 1.73 -28.46 -6.65
C SER A 291 2.53 -29.60 -7.31
N GLY A 292 2.84 -30.68 -6.58
CA GLY A 292 3.48 -31.87 -7.12
C GLY A 292 4.97 -31.72 -7.42
N VAL A 293 5.64 -30.74 -6.83
CA VAL A 293 7.08 -30.52 -6.97
C VAL A 293 7.86 -31.63 -6.23
N ALA A 294 8.99 -32.07 -6.79
CA ALA A 294 9.82 -33.11 -6.18
C ALA A 294 10.45 -32.63 -4.86
N ASP A 295 10.51 -33.52 -3.83
CA ASP A 295 11.01 -33.22 -2.50
C ASP A 295 12.41 -32.57 -2.48
N GLU A 296 13.32 -33.01 -3.36
CA GLU A 296 14.68 -32.46 -3.45
C GLU A 296 14.66 -30.98 -3.84
N LYS A 297 13.76 -30.59 -4.75
CA LYS A 297 13.61 -29.19 -5.16
C LYS A 297 12.91 -28.35 -4.09
N ILE A 298 11.94 -28.92 -3.41
CA ILE A 298 11.26 -28.27 -2.27
C ILE A 298 12.27 -27.92 -1.17
N GLU A 299 13.17 -28.83 -0.84
CA GLU A 299 14.22 -28.57 0.16
C GLU A 299 15.15 -27.43 -0.29
N GLU A 300 15.55 -27.42 -1.55
CA GLU A 300 16.42 -26.36 -2.09
C GLU A 300 15.73 -25.01 -2.14
N ILE A 301 14.49 -24.95 -2.67
CA ILE A 301 13.69 -23.72 -2.71
C ILE A 301 13.46 -23.15 -1.30
N THR A 302 13.06 -24.00 -0.36
CA THR A 302 12.80 -23.56 1.01
C THR A 302 14.07 -23.14 1.75
N ARG A 303 15.23 -23.72 1.44
CA ARG A 303 16.52 -23.28 1.97
C ARG A 303 16.89 -21.89 1.45
N GLN A 304 16.80 -21.69 0.13
CA GLN A 304 17.10 -20.39 -0.48
C GLN A 304 16.08 -19.31 -0.06
N TYR A 305 14.81 -19.69 0.13
CA TYR A 305 13.78 -18.80 0.66
C TYR A 305 14.16 -18.29 2.06
N ASP A 306 14.64 -19.16 2.96
CA ASP A 306 15.10 -18.74 4.27
C ASP A 306 16.28 -17.78 4.18
N GLU A 307 17.26 -18.05 3.32
CA GLU A 307 18.43 -17.19 3.14
C GLU A 307 18.02 -15.78 2.67
N VAL A 308 16.98 -15.68 1.84
CA VAL A 308 16.42 -14.39 1.40
C VAL A 308 15.67 -13.71 2.54
N VAL A 309 14.84 -14.44 3.28
CA VAL A 309 14.01 -13.89 4.37
C VAL A 309 14.86 -13.51 5.59
N GLU A 310 15.99 -14.21 5.87
CA GLU A 310 16.92 -13.81 6.93
C GLU A 310 17.60 -12.45 6.67
N GLN A 311 17.76 -12.07 5.39
CA GLN A 311 18.35 -10.80 4.98
C GLN A 311 17.31 -9.68 4.81
N GLU A 312 16.06 -10.06 4.58
CA GLU A 312 14.94 -9.20 4.21
C GLU A 312 13.74 -9.47 5.15
N THR A 313 12.65 -8.77 4.90
CA THR A 313 11.37 -9.05 5.56
C THR A 313 10.66 -10.24 4.90
N PRO A 314 9.83 -11.02 5.63
CA PRO A 314 9.02 -12.08 5.04
C PRO A 314 8.17 -11.58 3.88
N PHE A 315 8.08 -12.36 2.81
CA PHE A 315 7.23 -12.01 1.68
C PHE A 315 5.77 -12.02 2.08
N LEU A 316 5.00 -11.13 1.52
CA LEU A 316 3.57 -11.06 1.75
C LEU A 316 2.83 -11.81 0.62
N ALA A 317 1.92 -12.70 0.97
CA ALA A 317 1.14 -13.47 0.01
C ALA A 317 0.50 -12.59 -1.07
N ALA A 318 -0.11 -11.47 -0.66
CA ALA A 318 -0.73 -10.50 -1.57
C ALA A 318 0.24 -9.70 -2.45
N ASN A 319 1.56 -9.74 -2.19
CA ASN A 319 2.58 -9.14 -3.05
C ASN A 319 3.09 -10.14 -4.09
N VAL A 320 3.13 -11.42 -3.75
CA VAL A 320 3.65 -12.51 -4.59
C VAL A 320 2.59 -13.02 -5.57
N ALA A 321 1.32 -13.15 -5.11
CA ALA A 321 0.21 -13.60 -5.93
C ALA A 321 -0.51 -12.42 -6.61
N ASP A 322 -1.00 -12.64 -7.82
CA ASP A 322 -1.93 -11.72 -8.50
C ASP A 322 -3.36 -12.24 -8.30
N THR A 323 -4.08 -11.58 -7.38
CA THR A 323 -5.48 -11.95 -7.07
C THR A 323 -6.51 -11.42 -8.06
N ARG A 324 -6.09 -10.51 -8.97
CA ARG A 324 -7.03 -9.86 -9.93
C ARG A 324 -7.08 -10.58 -11.27
N SER A 325 -5.99 -11.16 -11.73
CA SER A 325 -5.92 -11.84 -13.02
C SER A 325 -4.79 -12.84 -13.08
N PHE A 326 -5.07 -14.02 -13.62
CA PHE A 326 -4.04 -14.96 -14.05
C PHE A 326 -3.63 -14.62 -15.49
N SER A 327 -2.36 -14.26 -15.69
CA SER A 327 -1.87 -13.73 -16.96
C SER A 327 -0.89 -14.69 -17.64
N ILE A 328 -1.21 -15.10 -18.85
CA ILE A 328 -0.35 -15.91 -19.71
C ILE A 328 0.14 -15.02 -20.84
N LYS A 329 1.45 -14.94 -21.04
CA LYS A 329 2.06 -14.10 -22.07
C LYS A 329 2.91 -14.93 -23.02
N THR A 330 2.69 -14.72 -24.29
CA THR A 330 3.60 -15.13 -25.38
C THR A 330 4.09 -13.87 -26.09
N PRO A 331 5.08 -13.94 -27.01
CA PRO A 331 5.55 -12.75 -27.72
C PRO A 331 4.44 -11.95 -28.44
N ASP A 332 3.40 -12.65 -28.92
CA ASP A 332 2.37 -12.05 -29.76
C ASP A 332 0.97 -12.06 -29.13
N VAL A 333 0.78 -12.75 -27.99
CA VAL A 333 -0.55 -12.95 -27.37
C VAL A 333 -0.47 -12.76 -25.87
N VAL A 334 -1.43 -12.04 -25.32
CA VAL A 334 -1.64 -11.92 -23.87
C VAL A 334 -3.05 -12.43 -23.56
N ILE A 335 -3.14 -13.41 -22.67
CA ILE A 335 -4.39 -13.97 -22.18
C ILE A 335 -4.51 -13.58 -20.71
N LYS A 336 -5.63 -12.98 -20.31
CA LYS A 336 -5.96 -12.70 -18.91
C LYS A 336 -7.21 -13.48 -18.55
N VAL A 337 -7.12 -14.22 -17.48
CA VAL A 337 -8.19 -15.09 -16.98
C VAL A 337 -8.51 -14.69 -15.54
N ASN A 338 -9.78 -14.81 -15.15
CA ASN A 338 -10.17 -14.72 -13.76
C ASN A 338 -9.42 -15.82 -12.96
N PRO A 339 -8.72 -15.48 -11.87
CA PRO A 339 -8.01 -16.47 -11.05
C PRO A 339 -8.87 -17.65 -10.56
N GLU A 340 -10.18 -17.44 -10.38
CA GLU A 340 -11.13 -18.49 -10.01
C GLU A 340 -11.49 -19.44 -11.17
N ARG A 341 -11.11 -19.08 -12.40
CA ARG A 341 -11.46 -19.82 -13.62
C ARG A 341 -10.24 -20.20 -14.45
N THR A 342 -9.13 -20.51 -13.80
CA THR A 342 -7.92 -21.04 -14.45
C THR A 342 -8.14 -22.40 -15.09
N ASP A 343 -9.18 -23.13 -14.63
CA ASP A 343 -9.69 -24.37 -15.19
C ASP A 343 -10.08 -24.28 -16.68
N LEU A 344 -10.41 -23.09 -17.16
CA LEU A 344 -10.76 -22.86 -18.59
C LEU A 344 -9.58 -22.95 -19.54
N ILE A 345 -8.36 -22.97 -19.05
CA ILE A 345 -7.16 -23.07 -19.89
C ILE A 345 -6.44 -24.39 -19.63
N GLU A 346 -6.20 -25.12 -20.70
CA GLU A 346 -5.45 -26.38 -20.69
C GLU A 346 -4.27 -26.30 -21.65
N THR A 347 -3.20 -27.03 -21.33
CA THR A 347 -2.11 -27.29 -22.28
C THR A 347 -2.32 -28.60 -22.99
N ARG A 348 -2.23 -28.61 -24.33
CA ARG A 348 -2.33 -29.82 -25.15
C ARG A 348 -1.27 -29.82 -26.22
N ILE A 349 -0.78 -31.01 -26.55
CA ILE A 349 0.07 -31.22 -27.76
C ILE A 349 -0.85 -31.55 -28.93
N ILE A 350 -0.94 -30.65 -29.92
CA ILE A 350 -1.72 -30.83 -31.13
C ILE A 350 -0.75 -30.79 -32.33
N ASP A 351 -0.72 -31.84 -33.13
CA ASP A 351 0.18 -31.99 -34.26
C ASP A 351 1.68 -31.73 -33.92
N GLY A 352 2.11 -32.18 -32.74
CA GLY A 352 3.48 -32.01 -32.23
C GLY A 352 3.83 -30.60 -31.80
N LYS A 353 2.86 -29.72 -31.65
CA LYS A 353 3.03 -28.35 -31.13
C LYS A 353 2.33 -28.21 -29.78
N GLN A 354 2.99 -27.56 -28.86
CA GLN A 354 2.36 -27.16 -27.57
C GLN A 354 1.33 -26.06 -27.84
N CYS A 355 0.11 -26.30 -27.43
CA CYS A 355 -1.02 -25.40 -27.61
C CYS A 355 -1.66 -25.08 -26.27
N LEU A 356 -2.08 -23.83 -26.11
CA LEU A 356 -3.00 -23.42 -25.05
C LEU A 356 -4.42 -23.48 -25.60
N VAL A 357 -5.27 -24.26 -24.98
CA VAL A 357 -6.68 -24.46 -25.36
C VAL A 357 -7.54 -23.77 -24.33
N ILE A 358 -8.42 -22.89 -24.79
CA ILE A 358 -9.40 -22.21 -23.98
C ILE A 358 -10.73 -22.92 -24.13
N VAL A 359 -11.25 -23.43 -23.00
CA VAL A 359 -12.60 -23.99 -22.94
C VAL A 359 -13.59 -22.84 -22.86
N VAL A 360 -14.59 -22.86 -23.72
CA VAL A 360 -15.63 -21.83 -23.79
C VAL A 360 -16.96 -22.44 -23.42
N ASP A 361 -17.51 -22.02 -22.31
CA ASP A 361 -18.80 -22.55 -21.79
C ASP A 361 -20.01 -21.81 -22.35
N ASP A 362 -19.81 -20.58 -22.87
CA ASP A 362 -20.88 -19.70 -23.33
C ASP A 362 -20.61 -19.19 -24.75
N HIS A 363 -20.83 -17.93 -25.04
CA HIS A 363 -20.61 -17.32 -26.37
C HIS A 363 -19.20 -16.72 -26.48
N ILE A 364 -18.74 -16.60 -27.71
CA ILE A 364 -17.48 -15.96 -28.06
C ILE A 364 -17.78 -14.61 -28.70
N GLU A 365 -17.17 -13.55 -28.18
CA GLU A 365 -17.21 -12.23 -28.78
C GLU A 365 -15.84 -11.89 -29.41
N VAL A 366 -15.83 -11.40 -30.61
CA VAL A 366 -14.61 -10.92 -31.29
C VAL A 366 -14.85 -9.49 -31.76
N ASN A 367 -14.11 -8.55 -31.22
CA ASN A 367 -14.24 -7.12 -31.54
C ASN A 367 -15.70 -6.58 -31.45
N GLY A 368 -16.43 -6.97 -30.40
CA GLY A 368 -17.83 -6.57 -30.21
C GLY A 368 -18.85 -7.37 -31.06
N MET A 369 -18.44 -8.43 -31.74
CA MET A 369 -19.33 -9.27 -32.53
C MET A 369 -19.40 -10.69 -31.96
N ASN A 370 -20.62 -11.15 -31.69
CA ASN A 370 -20.85 -12.52 -31.24
C ASN A 370 -20.53 -13.51 -32.36
N VAL A 371 -19.64 -14.44 -32.10
CA VAL A 371 -19.20 -15.47 -33.01
C VAL A 371 -19.97 -16.76 -32.73
N ARG A 372 -20.55 -17.37 -33.77
CA ARG A 372 -21.22 -18.67 -33.65
C ARG A 372 -20.18 -19.78 -33.50
N THR A 373 -20.29 -20.57 -32.44
CA THR A 373 -19.52 -21.81 -32.28
C THR A 373 -19.99 -22.85 -33.29
N ILE A 374 -19.07 -23.38 -34.08
CA ILE A 374 -19.37 -24.48 -35.04
C ILE A 374 -19.34 -25.78 -34.24
N ARG A 375 -20.49 -26.37 -33.92
CA ARG A 375 -20.54 -27.75 -33.43
C ARG A 375 -20.19 -28.67 -34.61
N ARG A 376 -19.09 -29.42 -34.52
CA ARG A 376 -18.87 -30.56 -35.39
C ARG A 376 -19.84 -31.66 -34.95
N GLU A 377 -20.74 -32.04 -35.84
CA GLU A 377 -21.60 -33.23 -35.65
C GLU A 377 -20.69 -34.45 -35.54
N GLY A 378 -20.63 -35.12 -34.42
CA GLY A 378 -19.90 -36.37 -34.25
C GLY A 378 -19.58 -36.87 -32.85
N GLU A 379 -19.90 -36.16 -31.77
CA GLU A 379 -19.76 -36.73 -30.42
C GLU A 379 -21.08 -36.57 -29.66
N GLN A 380 -21.79 -37.72 -29.53
CA GLN A 380 -22.93 -37.81 -28.60
C GLN A 380 -22.44 -37.76 -27.19
N LEU A 381 -22.70 -36.66 -26.50
CA LEU A 381 -22.74 -36.62 -25.04
C LEU A 381 -24.19 -36.81 -24.63
N SER A 382 -24.40 -37.85 -23.82
CA SER A 382 -25.66 -38.28 -23.25
C SER A 382 -26.29 -37.17 -22.40
N ASP A 383 -27.57 -37.00 -22.66
CA ASP A 383 -28.63 -36.28 -21.96
C ASP A 383 -28.36 -35.81 -20.53
N VAL A 384 -28.39 -34.50 -20.33
CA VAL A 384 -28.85 -33.88 -19.10
C VAL A 384 -29.95 -32.89 -19.45
N GLU A 385 -31.07 -33.11 -18.82
CA GLU A 385 -32.39 -32.53 -19.04
C GLU A 385 -32.42 -30.99 -18.89
N ASP A 386 -33.17 -30.44 -19.82
CA ASP A 386 -33.71 -29.10 -19.95
C ASP A 386 -34.35 -28.60 -18.64
N ARG A 387 -33.85 -27.48 -18.10
CA ARG A 387 -34.64 -26.58 -17.25
C ARG A 387 -34.47 -25.15 -17.74
N THR A 388 -35.43 -24.75 -18.53
CA THR A 388 -35.76 -23.36 -18.82
C THR A 388 -36.14 -22.63 -17.56
N GLU A 389 -35.47 -21.56 -17.23
CA GLU A 389 -36.08 -20.41 -16.55
C GLU A 389 -35.49 -19.12 -17.13
N GLU A 390 -36.38 -18.33 -17.69
CA GLU A 390 -36.14 -16.97 -18.17
C GLU A 390 -35.83 -16.06 -17.00
N GLU A 391 -34.70 -15.37 -17.02
CA GLU A 391 -34.62 -14.06 -16.34
C GLU A 391 -33.76 -13.08 -17.16
N SER A 392 -34.31 -11.90 -17.23
CA SER A 392 -34.05 -10.77 -18.10
C SER A 392 -32.69 -10.14 -17.95
N ALA A 393 -32.18 -9.66 -19.08
CA ALA A 393 -31.02 -8.79 -19.23
C ALA A 393 -31.23 -7.45 -18.51
N GLU A 394 -30.28 -7.04 -17.67
CA GLU A 394 -30.02 -5.64 -17.35
C GLU A 394 -28.51 -5.40 -17.22
N ASP A 395 -28.02 -4.55 -18.08
CA ASP A 395 -26.85 -3.67 -18.07
C ASP A 395 -25.71 -3.93 -17.07
N VAL A 396 -24.58 -4.42 -17.60
CA VAL A 396 -23.26 -4.24 -16.98
C VAL A 396 -22.53 -3.08 -17.66
N ALA A 397 -22.57 -1.93 -17.02
CA ALA A 397 -21.77 -0.77 -17.38
C ALA A 397 -20.31 -0.96 -16.92
N VAL A 398 -19.42 -0.64 -17.82
CA VAL A 398 -17.96 -0.51 -17.59
C VAL A 398 -17.72 0.50 -16.46
N ARG A 399 -17.06 0.10 -15.39
CA ARG A 399 -16.60 0.99 -14.32
C ARG A 399 -15.10 1.23 -14.39
N ASP A 400 -14.76 2.49 -14.37
CA ASP A 400 -13.44 3.10 -14.47
C ASP A 400 -12.68 3.02 -13.12
N GLU A 401 -11.38 3.03 -13.14
CA GLU A 401 -10.42 2.74 -12.06
C GLU A 401 -10.36 3.77 -10.90
N THR A 402 -11.43 4.50 -10.63
CA THR A 402 -11.44 5.57 -9.60
C THR A 402 -12.24 5.25 -8.32
N GLU A 403 -12.81 4.03 -8.18
CA GLU A 403 -13.79 3.75 -7.11
C GLU A 403 -13.20 3.29 -5.75
N GLU A 404 -11.91 2.98 -5.63
CA GLU A 404 -11.37 2.53 -4.32
C GLU A 404 -11.20 3.65 -3.27
N ASP A 405 -11.14 4.91 -3.69
CA ASP A 405 -11.07 6.05 -2.74
C ASP A 405 -12.45 6.56 -2.28
N GLU A 406 -13.53 6.34 -3.06
CA GLU A 406 -14.89 6.81 -2.70
C GLU A 406 -15.63 5.91 -1.68
N ILE A 407 -15.32 4.62 -1.61
CA ILE A 407 -16.00 3.70 -0.67
C ILE A 407 -15.63 4.02 0.79
N LEU A 408 -14.45 4.59 1.04
CA LEU A 408 -14.04 5.02 2.38
C LEU A 408 -14.66 6.35 2.82
N GLU A 409 -15.10 7.20 1.88
CA GLU A 409 -15.82 8.45 2.21
C GLU A 409 -17.31 8.24 2.47
N MET A 410 -17.95 7.26 1.83
CA MET A 410 -19.37 6.99 2.04
C MET A 410 -19.72 6.40 3.42
N ASP A 411 -18.80 5.65 4.05
CA ASP A 411 -19.02 5.14 5.41
C ASP A 411 -18.87 6.22 6.49
N LEU A 412 -18.14 7.30 6.22
CA LEU A 412 -18.01 8.43 7.13
C LEU A 412 -19.23 9.36 7.12
N THR A 413 -19.88 9.55 5.96
CA THR A 413 -21.07 10.40 5.85
C THR A 413 -22.33 9.73 6.39
N LYS A 414 -22.41 8.39 6.40
CA LYS A 414 -23.53 7.67 7.03
C LYS A 414 -23.49 7.70 8.55
N ALA A 415 -22.29 7.71 9.15
CA ALA A 415 -22.15 7.81 10.59
C ALA A 415 -22.51 9.21 11.14
N GLU A 416 -22.39 10.26 10.32
CA GLU A 416 -22.75 11.63 10.72
C GLU A 416 -24.25 11.93 10.58
N SER A 417 -24.99 11.19 9.73
CA SER A 417 -26.44 11.41 9.55
C SER A 417 -27.31 10.67 10.58
N GLU A 418 -26.79 9.69 11.32
CA GLU A 418 -27.53 8.98 12.37
C GLU A 418 -27.44 9.62 13.76
N ASN A 419 -26.60 10.66 13.94
CA ASN A 419 -26.46 11.40 15.21
C ASN A 419 -27.18 12.75 15.24
N LEU A 420 -28.08 13.03 14.28
CA LEU A 420 -28.89 14.26 14.24
C LEU A 420 -30.41 13.92 14.19
N CYS A 421 -30.86 13.18 15.19
CA CYS A 421 -32.27 13.12 15.60
C CYS A 421 -32.38 12.87 17.09
#